data_a792b8357a0ee1a5618ed0988c1a7683
#
_entry.id   a792b8357a0ee1a5618ed0988c1a7683
#
_cell.length_a   1.000
_cell.length_b   1.000
_cell.length_c   1.000
_cell.angle_alpha   90.00
_cell.angle_beta   90.00
_cell.angle_gamma   90.00
#
_symmetry.space_group_name_H-M   'P 1'
#
loop_
_entity.id
_entity.type
_entity.pdbx_description
1 polymer ?
#
loop_
_entity_poly.entity_id
_entity_poly.type
_entity_poly.pdbx_seq_one_letter_code
_entity_poly.pdbx_strand_id
1 'polypeptide(L)'
;VTAVPDRPVTARPDADRPVTDRPAADRPVTGDPAAARPVLDAAALSRVVDRMAHELLEKTGGGEGVVLLGIPTRGTTLARRLAARVLAFEGLVVPTGSLDVTMYRDDLRLRAARALEATDIPAGTIDGALVVLVDDVLFSGRTVRAALDALADLGRPRAVQLAALVDRGHRELPVRADYVGKNIPTSLRETVHVQLLEHDGVDAVLLGPARARTDAP
;
A
#
# COMPACT_ATOMS: atom_id res chain seq x y z
N VAL A 1 -16.60 -67.00 28.33
CA VAL A 1 -17.82 -66.72 27.58
C VAL A 1 -18.56 -65.62 28.31
N THR A 2 -18.43 -64.38 27.87
CA THR A 2 -19.25 -63.30 28.42
C THR A 2 -19.59 -62.37 27.25
N ALA A 3 -20.88 -62.28 27.01
CA ALA A 3 -21.51 -61.55 25.94
C ALA A 3 -21.42 -60.05 26.20
N VAL A 4 -21.09 -59.26 25.18
CA VAL A 4 -21.17 -57.81 25.13
C VAL A 4 -22.55 -57.42 24.52
N PRO A 5 -23.31 -56.55 25.17
CA PRO A 5 -24.63 -56.15 24.65
C PRO A 5 -24.47 -55.09 23.51
N ASP A 6 -25.30 -55.29 22.52
CA ASP A 6 -25.60 -54.46 21.36
C ASP A 6 -26.07 -53.06 21.78
N ARG A 7 -25.52 -52.00 21.15
CA ARG A 7 -26.01 -50.63 21.28
C ARG A 7 -26.59 -50.15 19.95
N PRO A 8 -27.73 -49.52 19.94
CA PRO A 8 -28.43 -49.13 18.72
C PRO A 8 -27.76 -47.91 18.08
N VAL A 9 -27.70 -47.98 16.76
CA VAL A 9 -27.27 -46.90 15.86
C VAL A 9 -28.37 -45.84 15.84
N THR A 10 -28.08 -44.65 16.30
CA THR A 10 -28.97 -43.50 16.20
C THR A 10 -28.50 -42.54 15.12
N ALA A 11 -29.47 -42.28 14.21
CA ALA A 11 -29.73 -41.06 13.45
C ALA A 11 -28.61 -40.38 12.66
N ARG A 12 -28.81 -40.37 11.36
CA ARG A 12 -28.22 -39.45 10.38
C ARG A 12 -28.55 -38.00 10.74
N PRO A 13 -27.61 -37.05 10.67
CA PRO A 13 -27.96 -35.63 10.60
C PRO A 13 -28.33 -35.22 9.17
N ASP A 14 -29.32 -34.44 9.12
CA ASP A 14 -30.01 -33.74 8.06
C ASP A 14 -29.07 -33.07 7.06
N ALA A 15 -29.19 -33.44 5.81
CA ALA A 15 -28.49 -32.83 4.67
C ALA A 15 -29.48 -31.91 3.96
N ASP A 16 -29.71 -30.72 4.52
CA ASP A 16 -30.27 -29.61 3.73
C ASP A 16 -30.10 -28.27 4.46
N ARG A 17 -28.89 -27.69 4.34
CA ARG A 17 -28.67 -26.28 4.58
C ARG A 17 -27.99 -25.69 3.36
N PRO A 18 -28.58 -24.71 2.67
CA PRO A 18 -27.88 -24.04 1.58
C PRO A 18 -26.68 -23.28 2.14
N VAL A 19 -25.49 -23.72 1.74
CA VAL A 19 -24.25 -22.98 1.95
C VAL A 19 -24.26 -21.76 1.04
N THR A 20 -24.78 -20.65 1.53
CA THR A 20 -24.57 -19.34 0.94
C THR A 20 -23.43 -18.66 1.67
N ASP A 21 -22.23 -19.22 1.55
CA ASP A 21 -21.03 -18.53 1.98
C ASP A 21 -20.30 -18.03 0.73
N ARG A 22 -20.70 -16.85 0.26
CA ARG A 22 -19.91 -16.05 -0.65
C ARG A 22 -18.68 -15.55 0.12
N PRO A 23 -17.46 -15.76 -0.40
CA PRO A 23 -16.28 -15.23 0.26
C PRO A 23 -16.39 -13.71 0.37
N ALA A 24 -16.17 -13.19 1.58
CA ALA A 24 -16.22 -11.78 1.94
C ALA A 24 -15.02 -10.97 1.38
N ALA A 25 -14.66 -11.20 0.12
CA ALA A 25 -13.45 -10.67 -0.51
C ALA A 25 -13.67 -9.40 -1.32
N ASP A 26 -14.86 -8.78 -1.27
CA ASP A 26 -15.05 -7.52 -2.01
C ASP A 26 -16.17 -6.67 -1.38
N ARG A 27 -16.06 -6.43 -0.08
CA ARG A 27 -16.85 -5.37 0.54
C ARG A 27 -16.02 -4.09 0.54
N PRO A 28 -16.50 -3.03 -0.11
CA PRO A 28 -15.91 -1.71 0.05
C PRO A 28 -15.89 -1.37 1.55
N VAL A 29 -14.77 -0.80 1.98
CA VAL A 29 -14.49 -0.40 3.37
C VAL A 29 -15.50 0.67 3.79
N THR A 30 -16.69 0.28 4.23
CA THR A 30 -17.69 1.16 4.82
C THR A 30 -17.38 1.37 6.30
N GLY A 31 -16.35 2.15 6.60
CA GLY A 31 -16.40 3.01 7.78
C GLY A 31 -17.34 4.15 7.40
N ASP A 32 -18.17 4.60 8.35
CA ASP A 32 -19.09 5.70 8.12
C ASP A 32 -18.34 6.89 7.51
N PRO A 33 -18.53 7.23 6.22
CA PRO A 33 -17.84 8.36 5.59
C PRO A 33 -18.24 9.70 6.23
N ALA A 34 -19.31 9.74 7.01
CA ALA A 34 -19.77 10.92 7.71
C ALA A 34 -18.84 11.37 8.86
N ALA A 35 -17.91 10.52 9.32
CA ALA A 35 -16.95 10.84 10.38
C ALA A 35 -15.56 11.21 9.86
N ALA A 36 -15.28 11.08 8.55
CA ALA A 36 -13.99 11.40 7.98
C ALA A 36 -13.92 12.88 7.55
N ARG A 37 -12.87 13.59 8.02
CA ARG A 37 -12.61 14.98 7.63
C ARG A 37 -11.62 15.05 6.47
N PRO A 38 -11.83 15.93 5.47
CA PRO A 38 -10.88 16.13 4.39
C PRO A 38 -9.61 16.82 4.92
N VAL A 39 -8.45 16.33 4.46
CA VAL A 39 -7.12 16.88 4.74
C VAL A 39 -6.50 17.49 3.49
N LEU A 40 -6.69 16.83 2.34
CA LEU A 40 -6.36 17.36 1.01
C LEU A 40 -7.55 17.12 0.09
N ASP A 41 -7.91 18.15 -0.63
CA ASP A 41 -8.77 18.07 -1.82
C ASP A 41 -7.93 17.78 -3.08
N ALA A 42 -8.57 17.60 -4.23
CA ALA A 42 -7.92 17.29 -5.49
C ALA A 42 -6.86 18.34 -5.88
N ALA A 43 -7.16 19.62 -5.73
CA ALA A 43 -6.23 20.70 -6.08
C ALA A 43 -5.02 20.73 -5.14
N ALA A 44 -5.23 20.50 -3.83
CA ALA A 44 -4.14 20.43 -2.86
C ALA A 44 -3.27 19.18 -3.09
N LEU A 45 -3.88 18.02 -3.42
CA LEU A 45 -3.16 16.79 -3.74
C LEU A 45 -2.29 16.98 -5.00
N SER A 46 -2.82 17.60 -6.05
CA SER A 46 -2.03 17.92 -7.25
C SER A 46 -0.81 18.78 -6.93
N ARG A 47 -0.98 19.87 -6.15
CA ARG A 47 0.15 20.73 -5.73
C ARG A 47 1.17 19.99 -4.88
N VAL A 48 0.74 19.03 -4.04
CA VAL A 48 1.65 18.18 -3.25
C VAL A 48 2.48 17.29 -4.17
N VAL A 49 1.88 16.66 -5.18
CA VAL A 49 2.58 15.83 -6.16
C VAL A 49 3.56 16.66 -6.98
N ASP A 50 3.16 17.88 -7.40
CA ASP A 50 4.04 18.82 -8.13
C ASP A 50 5.28 19.17 -7.29
N ARG A 51 5.09 19.51 -6.01
CA ARG A 51 6.19 19.81 -5.10
C ARG A 51 7.11 18.61 -4.87
N MET A 52 6.55 17.41 -4.70
CA MET A 52 7.35 16.19 -4.55
C MET A 52 8.18 15.89 -5.80
N ALA A 53 7.64 16.14 -7.00
CA ALA A 53 8.37 15.96 -8.25
C ALA A 53 9.53 16.98 -8.37
N HIS A 54 9.35 18.24 -7.99
CA HIS A 54 10.42 19.23 -7.95
C HIS A 54 11.50 18.84 -6.92
N GLU A 55 11.11 18.40 -5.72
CA GLU A 55 12.04 17.96 -4.70
C GLU A 55 12.86 16.73 -5.16
N LEU A 56 12.22 15.81 -5.90
CA LEU A 56 12.88 14.66 -6.50
C LEU A 56 13.94 15.12 -7.50
N LEU A 57 13.59 16.00 -8.42
CA LEU A 57 14.51 16.55 -9.41
C LEU A 57 15.71 17.27 -8.75
N GLU A 58 15.46 18.08 -7.75
CA GLU A 58 16.49 18.79 -7.00
C GLU A 58 17.47 17.83 -6.32
N LYS A 59 16.95 16.87 -5.53
CA LYS A 59 17.77 15.94 -4.78
C LYS A 59 18.53 14.93 -5.64
N THR A 60 18.01 14.62 -6.82
CA THR A 60 18.65 13.67 -7.74
C THR A 60 19.51 14.34 -8.81
N GLY A 61 19.58 15.67 -8.84
CA GLY A 61 20.35 16.41 -9.83
C GLY A 61 19.79 16.29 -11.24
N GLY A 62 18.44 16.30 -11.38
CA GLY A 62 17.77 16.24 -12.67
C GLY A 62 17.09 14.90 -12.99
N GLY A 63 17.21 13.89 -12.12
CA GLY A 63 16.44 12.64 -12.24
C GLY A 63 17.05 11.55 -13.12
N GLU A 64 18.25 11.74 -13.68
CA GLU A 64 18.92 10.69 -14.45
C GLU A 64 19.27 9.45 -13.60
N GLY A 65 19.03 8.26 -14.15
CA GLY A 65 19.26 6.99 -13.48
C GLY A 65 18.32 6.72 -12.29
N VAL A 66 17.21 7.47 -12.21
CA VAL A 66 16.13 7.23 -11.24
C VAL A 66 15.12 6.24 -11.83
N VAL A 67 14.65 5.33 -10.98
CA VAL A 67 13.52 4.43 -11.26
C VAL A 67 12.49 4.60 -10.14
N LEU A 68 11.24 4.85 -10.49
CA LEU A 68 10.16 4.94 -9.51
C LEU A 68 9.43 3.59 -9.41
N LEU A 69 9.45 2.97 -8.25
CA LEU A 69 8.70 1.73 -8.00
C LEU A 69 7.58 1.99 -7.01
N GLY A 70 6.34 1.93 -7.50
CA GLY A 70 5.16 2.10 -6.66
C GLY A 70 4.80 0.82 -5.91
N ILE A 71 4.53 0.95 -4.61
CA ILE A 71 3.98 -0.15 -3.82
C ILE A 71 2.47 -0.23 -4.09
N PRO A 72 1.97 -1.35 -4.60
CA PRO A 72 0.54 -1.50 -4.92
C PRO A 72 -0.38 -1.27 -3.71
N THR A 73 -1.57 -0.72 -3.94
CA THR A 73 -2.19 -0.34 -5.22
C THR A 73 -1.92 1.13 -5.57
N ARG A 74 -2.08 2.04 -4.63
CA ARG A 74 -2.04 3.50 -4.85
C ARG A 74 -0.64 4.04 -5.08
N GLY A 75 0.39 3.40 -4.50
CA GLY A 75 1.77 3.79 -4.73
C GLY A 75 2.18 3.70 -6.21
N THR A 76 1.67 2.70 -6.95
CA THR A 76 1.92 2.57 -8.40
C THR A 76 1.33 3.75 -9.18
N THR A 77 0.13 4.17 -8.85
CA THR A 77 -0.51 5.34 -9.46
C THR A 77 0.25 6.63 -9.13
N LEU A 78 0.67 6.78 -7.87
CA LEU A 78 1.46 7.94 -7.44
C LEU A 78 2.82 7.99 -8.15
N ALA A 79 3.49 6.84 -8.34
CA ALA A 79 4.74 6.77 -9.10
C ALA A 79 4.56 7.26 -10.55
N ARG A 80 3.49 6.83 -11.21
CA ARG A 80 3.15 7.30 -12.57
C ARG A 80 2.84 8.80 -12.60
N ARG A 81 2.10 9.31 -11.61
CA ARG A 81 1.81 10.74 -11.49
C ARG A 81 3.09 11.56 -11.28
N LEU A 82 4.01 11.11 -10.42
CA LEU A 82 5.31 11.75 -10.22
C LEU A 82 6.14 11.78 -11.51
N ALA A 83 6.24 10.64 -12.20
CA ALA A 83 6.95 10.57 -13.48
C ALA A 83 6.35 11.51 -14.55
N ALA A 84 5.02 11.60 -14.61
CA ALA A 84 4.34 12.52 -15.52
C ALA A 84 4.66 14.00 -15.19
N ARG A 85 4.82 14.36 -13.92
CA ARG A 85 5.23 15.71 -13.51
C ARG A 85 6.69 15.99 -13.85
N VAL A 86 7.58 15.02 -13.61
CA VAL A 86 9.00 15.13 -14.02
C VAL A 86 9.12 15.34 -15.53
N LEU A 87 8.37 14.55 -16.31
CA LEU A 87 8.31 14.73 -17.77
C LEU A 87 7.81 16.13 -18.16
N ALA A 88 6.78 16.63 -17.49
CA ALA A 88 6.23 17.97 -17.78
C ALA A 88 7.18 19.11 -17.42
N PHE A 89 8.02 18.94 -16.38
CA PHE A 89 8.93 19.98 -15.90
C PHE A 89 10.26 19.98 -16.63
N GLU A 90 10.85 18.81 -16.87
CA GLU A 90 12.22 18.67 -17.40
C GLU A 90 12.29 17.95 -18.75
N GLY A 91 11.15 17.47 -19.29
CA GLY A 91 11.15 16.66 -20.51
C GLY A 91 11.79 15.28 -20.34
N LEU A 92 12.13 14.86 -19.11
CA LEU A 92 12.76 13.59 -18.81
C LEU A 92 11.72 12.49 -18.58
N VAL A 93 11.88 11.37 -19.27
CA VAL A 93 11.10 10.14 -19.01
C VAL A 93 11.75 9.36 -17.91
N VAL A 94 11.14 9.34 -16.72
CA VAL A 94 11.58 8.50 -15.59
C VAL A 94 10.87 7.16 -15.66
N PRO A 95 11.61 6.03 -15.73
CA PRO A 95 11.02 4.69 -15.73
C PRO A 95 10.18 4.44 -14.47
N THR A 96 9.00 3.86 -14.65
CA THR A 96 8.09 3.53 -13.54
C THR A 96 7.70 2.07 -13.57
N GLY A 97 7.57 1.46 -12.40
CA GLY A 97 7.10 0.09 -12.24
C GLY A 97 6.27 -0.11 -10.98
N SER A 98 5.96 -1.36 -10.70
CA SER A 98 5.27 -1.78 -9.48
C SER A 98 6.06 -2.85 -8.75
N LEU A 99 6.06 -2.77 -7.41
CA LEU A 99 6.73 -3.74 -6.54
C LEU A 99 5.70 -4.37 -5.60
N ASP A 100 5.25 -5.58 -5.90
CA ASP A 100 4.38 -6.31 -4.98
C ASP A 100 5.17 -6.82 -3.78
N VAL A 101 4.76 -6.37 -2.61
CA VAL A 101 5.39 -6.70 -1.33
C VAL A 101 4.60 -7.74 -0.53
N THR A 102 3.53 -8.28 -1.09
CA THR A 102 2.57 -9.14 -0.38
C THR A 102 3.27 -10.34 0.25
N MET A 103 4.16 -11.01 -0.48
CA MET A 103 4.86 -12.21 0.02
C MET A 103 5.93 -11.92 1.08
N TYR A 104 6.37 -10.66 1.22
CA TYR A 104 7.41 -10.24 2.15
C TYR A 104 6.86 -9.62 3.44
N ARG A 105 5.53 -9.52 3.55
CA ARG A 105 4.88 -8.94 4.72
C ARG A 105 4.80 -9.95 5.86
N ASP A 106 5.14 -9.51 7.05
CA ASP A 106 5.09 -10.29 8.29
C ASP A 106 3.68 -10.51 8.84
N ASP A 107 2.69 -9.73 8.35
CA ASP A 107 1.28 -9.81 8.74
C ASP A 107 0.39 -10.65 7.78
N LEU A 108 0.98 -11.41 6.85
CA LEU A 108 0.26 -12.26 5.88
C LEU A 108 -0.74 -13.23 6.54
N ARG A 109 -0.37 -13.77 7.71
CA ARG A 109 -1.22 -14.73 8.43
C ARG A 109 -2.39 -14.07 9.18
N LEU A 110 -2.35 -12.75 9.35
CA LEU A 110 -3.31 -12.00 10.16
C LEU A 110 -4.31 -11.21 9.33
N ARG A 111 -4.13 -11.16 8.02
CA ARG A 111 -5.01 -10.44 7.09
C ARG A 111 -5.57 -11.38 6.05
N ALA A 112 -6.80 -11.08 5.59
CA ALA A 112 -7.36 -11.75 4.42
C ALA A 112 -6.37 -11.65 3.26
N ALA A 113 -6.12 -12.77 2.57
CA ALA A 113 -5.20 -12.83 1.45
C ALA A 113 -5.59 -11.77 0.41
N ARG A 114 -4.70 -10.80 0.20
CA ARG A 114 -4.81 -9.86 -0.90
C ARG A 114 -4.38 -10.60 -2.17
N ALA A 115 -5.06 -10.35 -3.27
CA ALA A 115 -4.61 -10.86 -4.56
C ALA A 115 -3.18 -10.34 -4.83
N LEU A 116 -2.31 -11.22 -5.28
CA LEU A 116 -0.97 -10.84 -5.71
C LEU A 116 -1.09 -9.92 -6.92
N GLU A 117 -0.44 -8.78 -6.86
CA GLU A 117 -0.26 -7.91 -8.02
C GLU A 117 1.08 -8.23 -8.67
N ALA A 118 1.18 -8.06 -9.99
CA ALA A 118 2.44 -8.35 -10.67
C ALA A 118 3.51 -7.33 -10.28
N THR A 119 4.69 -7.81 -9.90
CA THR A 119 5.88 -6.98 -9.86
C THR A 119 6.30 -6.69 -11.30
N ASP A 120 6.39 -5.41 -11.65
CA ASP A 120 6.80 -4.91 -12.96
C ASP A 120 8.03 -4.02 -12.79
N ILE A 121 9.17 -4.50 -13.27
CA ILE A 121 10.44 -3.77 -13.21
C ILE A 121 10.73 -3.16 -14.58
N PRO A 122 10.74 -1.84 -14.70
CA PRO A 122 11.01 -1.17 -15.96
C PRO A 122 12.43 -1.46 -16.44
N ALA A 123 12.60 -1.58 -17.76
CA ALA A 123 13.90 -1.84 -18.39
C ALA A 123 14.60 -3.15 -17.96
N GLY A 124 13.90 -4.05 -17.29
CA GLY A 124 14.38 -5.40 -16.93
C GLY A 124 15.40 -5.45 -15.79
N THR A 125 15.87 -4.32 -15.26
CA THR A 125 16.81 -4.30 -14.13
C THR A 125 16.74 -3.00 -13.34
N ILE A 126 17.06 -3.13 -12.05
CA ILE A 126 17.27 -1.99 -11.13
C ILE A 126 18.74 -1.84 -10.75
N ASP A 127 19.64 -2.66 -11.32
CA ASP A 127 21.04 -2.67 -10.98
C ASP A 127 21.69 -1.30 -11.27
N GLY A 128 22.37 -0.77 -10.25
CA GLY A 128 23.03 0.54 -10.34
C GLY A 128 22.08 1.74 -10.40
N ALA A 129 20.78 1.54 -10.48
CA ALA A 129 19.79 2.62 -10.46
C ALA A 129 19.64 3.25 -9.08
N LEU A 130 19.17 4.49 -9.03
CA LEU A 130 18.57 5.06 -7.84
C LEU A 130 17.08 4.68 -7.84
N VAL A 131 16.70 3.73 -7.00
CA VAL A 131 15.30 3.34 -6.84
C VAL A 131 14.61 4.27 -5.85
N VAL A 132 13.49 4.86 -6.23
CA VAL A 132 12.60 5.57 -5.32
C VAL A 132 11.34 4.75 -5.15
N LEU A 133 11.18 4.17 -3.96
CA LEU A 133 9.94 3.51 -3.55
C LEU A 133 8.85 4.55 -3.33
N VAL A 134 7.68 4.33 -3.88
CA VAL A 134 6.55 5.28 -3.77
C VAL A 134 5.38 4.59 -3.07
N ASP A 135 4.91 5.19 -1.97
CA ASP A 135 3.76 4.69 -1.19
C ASP A 135 2.77 5.82 -0.90
N ASP A 136 1.53 5.48 -0.60
CA ASP A 136 0.49 6.46 -0.28
C ASP A 136 0.59 6.92 1.18
N VAL A 137 0.75 6.00 2.15
CA VAL A 137 0.76 6.32 3.58
C VAL A 137 1.92 5.63 4.30
N LEU A 138 2.87 6.41 4.77
CA LEU A 138 3.91 5.93 5.66
C LEU A 138 3.40 5.93 7.11
N PHE A 139 3.35 4.74 7.71
CA PHE A 139 2.91 4.50 9.08
C PHE A 139 4.01 3.82 9.90
N SER A 140 3.88 2.52 10.20
CA SER A 140 4.81 1.76 11.03
C SER A 140 6.18 1.50 10.38
N GLY A 141 6.26 1.55 9.05
CA GLY A 141 7.44 1.20 8.26
C GLY A 141 7.50 -0.26 7.80
N ARG A 142 6.55 -1.12 8.22
CA ARG A 142 6.54 -2.55 7.87
C ARG A 142 6.41 -2.80 6.37
N THR A 143 5.58 -2.02 5.67
CA THR A 143 5.46 -2.07 4.21
C THR A 143 6.78 -1.76 3.52
N VAL A 144 7.47 -0.72 3.99
CA VAL A 144 8.79 -0.33 3.45
C VAL A 144 9.83 -1.41 3.70
N ARG A 145 9.86 -2.04 4.88
CA ARG A 145 10.73 -3.18 5.14
C ARG A 145 10.47 -4.30 4.15
N ALA A 146 9.22 -4.71 3.97
CA ALA A 146 8.85 -5.73 2.99
C ALA A 146 9.28 -5.35 1.56
N ALA A 147 9.20 -4.07 1.19
CA ALA A 147 9.68 -3.57 -0.10
C ALA A 147 11.19 -3.69 -0.25
N LEU A 148 11.95 -3.40 0.81
CA LEU A 148 13.41 -3.56 0.80
C LEU A 148 13.81 -5.03 0.67
N ASP A 149 13.11 -5.94 1.37
CA ASP A 149 13.33 -7.38 1.26
C ASP A 149 13.04 -7.86 -0.18
N ALA A 150 11.92 -7.41 -0.78
CA ALA A 150 11.57 -7.73 -2.17
C ALA A 150 12.59 -7.20 -3.18
N LEU A 151 13.10 -5.97 -2.99
CA LEU A 151 14.13 -5.40 -3.87
C LEU A 151 15.43 -6.20 -3.86
N ALA A 152 15.81 -6.78 -2.71
CA ALA A 152 17.03 -7.56 -2.59
C ALA A 152 17.03 -8.82 -3.48
N ASP A 153 15.85 -9.36 -3.79
CA ASP A 153 15.68 -10.52 -4.69
C ASP A 153 15.65 -10.10 -6.17
N LEU A 154 15.42 -8.83 -6.47
CA LEU A 154 15.24 -8.35 -7.85
C LEU A 154 16.49 -7.73 -8.46
N GLY A 155 17.44 -7.28 -7.64
CA GLY A 155 18.67 -6.67 -8.15
C GLY A 155 19.42 -5.86 -7.08
N ARG A 156 20.43 -5.10 -7.54
CA ARG A 156 21.30 -4.29 -6.66
C ARG A 156 21.26 -2.81 -7.06
N PRO A 157 20.28 -2.05 -6.61
CA PRO A 157 20.26 -0.61 -6.82
C PRO A 157 21.47 0.05 -6.10
N ARG A 158 21.99 1.15 -6.67
CA ARG A 158 23.06 1.92 -6.00
C ARG A 158 22.58 2.61 -4.72
N ALA A 159 21.30 2.94 -4.67
CA ALA A 159 20.62 3.49 -3.48
C ALA A 159 19.13 3.27 -3.57
N VAL A 160 18.46 3.26 -2.42
CA VAL A 160 17.00 3.22 -2.31
C VAL A 160 16.55 4.42 -1.49
N GLN A 161 15.59 5.17 -2.01
CA GLN A 161 14.93 6.28 -1.35
C GLN A 161 13.43 5.99 -1.24
N LEU A 162 12.74 6.71 -0.37
CA LEU A 162 11.32 6.54 -0.10
C LEU A 162 10.57 7.85 -0.33
N ALA A 163 9.52 7.80 -1.15
CA ALA A 163 8.54 8.85 -1.33
C ALA A 163 7.19 8.40 -0.73
N ALA A 164 6.64 9.18 0.19
CA ALA A 164 5.33 8.94 0.78
C ALA A 164 4.44 10.15 0.59
N LEU A 165 3.23 9.94 0.04
CA LEU A 165 2.27 11.05 -0.11
C LEU A 165 1.89 11.62 1.26
N VAL A 166 1.66 10.73 2.23
CA VAL A 166 1.36 11.10 3.61
C VAL A 166 2.28 10.39 4.58
N ASP A 167 2.89 11.14 5.46
CA ASP A 167 3.53 10.63 6.66
C ASP A 167 2.64 10.90 7.88
N ARG A 168 2.14 9.82 8.51
CA ARG A 168 1.25 9.94 9.67
C ARG A 168 1.94 9.71 11.03
N GLY A 169 3.24 9.46 11.02
CA GLY A 169 4.00 9.12 12.24
C GLY A 169 3.79 7.68 12.71
N HIS A 170 4.01 7.43 14.00
CA HIS A 170 3.82 6.14 14.68
C HIS A 170 4.70 5.01 14.12
N ARG A 171 5.99 5.28 13.93
CA ARG A 171 6.96 4.28 13.46
C ARG A 171 7.16 3.16 14.47
N GLU A 172 7.20 1.92 13.97
CA GLU A 172 7.67 0.75 14.70
C GLU A 172 9.06 0.32 14.23
N LEU A 173 9.49 0.80 13.07
CA LEU A 173 10.80 0.56 12.47
C LEU A 173 11.52 1.90 12.21
N PRO A 174 12.86 1.94 12.21
CA PRO A 174 13.64 3.18 12.01
C PRO A 174 13.67 3.59 10.53
N VAL A 175 12.49 3.84 9.96
CA VAL A 175 12.29 4.23 8.56
C VAL A 175 11.85 5.68 8.48
N ARG A 176 12.45 6.44 7.56
CA ARG A 176 12.07 7.81 7.24
C ARG A 176 11.96 7.96 5.73
N ALA A 177 10.95 8.70 5.27
CA ALA A 177 10.84 9.06 3.86
C ALA A 177 11.78 10.21 3.51
N ASP A 178 12.38 10.12 2.31
CA ASP A 178 13.20 11.17 1.71
C ASP A 178 12.34 12.28 1.11
N TYR A 179 11.16 11.91 0.63
CA TYR A 179 10.18 12.81 0.02
C TYR A 179 8.84 12.63 0.72
N VAL A 180 8.34 13.68 1.36
CA VAL A 180 7.07 13.63 2.08
C VAL A 180 6.10 14.63 1.48
N GLY A 181 4.97 14.14 0.98
CA GLY A 181 3.90 14.98 0.48
C GLY A 181 3.27 15.84 1.57
N LYS A 182 2.81 15.21 2.63
CA LYS A 182 2.23 15.91 3.79
C LYS A 182 2.47 15.14 5.08
N ASN A 183 2.94 15.84 6.11
CA ASN A 183 2.94 15.30 7.46
C ASN A 183 1.56 15.53 8.09
N ILE A 184 0.92 14.48 8.59
CA ILE A 184 -0.37 14.53 9.25
C ILE A 184 -0.23 13.90 10.64
N PRO A 185 -0.06 14.70 11.70
CA PRO A 185 -0.09 14.16 13.06
C PRO A 185 -1.44 13.49 13.31
N THR A 186 -1.41 12.21 13.64
CA THR A 186 -2.62 11.42 13.92
C THR A 186 -2.51 10.77 15.29
N SER A 187 -3.64 10.36 15.85
CA SER A 187 -3.66 9.40 16.94
C SER A 187 -3.61 7.96 16.38
N LEU A 188 -3.30 6.99 17.24
CA LEU A 188 -3.39 5.56 16.86
C LEU A 188 -4.83 5.12 16.54
N ARG A 189 -5.83 5.90 17.02
CA ARG A 189 -7.25 5.66 16.77
C ARG A 189 -7.77 6.30 15.48
N GLU A 190 -6.92 6.96 14.74
CA GLU A 190 -7.25 7.57 13.45
C GLU A 190 -6.58 6.80 12.32
N THR A 191 -7.15 6.89 11.12
CA THR A 191 -6.61 6.31 9.89
C THR A 191 -6.65 7.35 8.78
N VAL A 192 -5.58 7.40 7.99
CA VAL A 192 -5.51 8.20 6.76
C VAL A 192 -6.01 7.35 5.61
N HIS A 193 -6.94 7.89 4.85
CA HIS A 193 -7.46 7.29 3.62
C HIS A 193 -7.06 8.16 2.44
N VAL A 194 -6.18 7.64 1.59
CA VAL A 194 -5.86 8.26 0.31
C VAL A 194 -6.83 7.75 -0.73
N GLN A 195 -7.47 8.65 -1.45
CA GLN A 195 -8.32 8.35 -2.59
C GLN A 195 -7.67 8.95 -3.84
N LEU A 196 -7.62 8.17 -4.90
CA LEU A 196 -7.07 8.59 -6.20
C LEU A 196 -8.12 8.36 -7.28
N LEU A 197 -8.22 9.32 -8.19
CA LEU A 197 -9.23 9.33 -9.26
C LEU A 197 -9.29 7.99 -10.02
N GLU A 198 -8.13 7.37 -10.27
CA GLU A 198 -8.00 6.13 -11.03
C GLU A 198 -8.59 4.90 -10.32
N HIS A 199 -8.73 4.95 -8.99
CA HIS A 199 -9.22 3.83 -8.17
C HIS A 199 -10.56 4.16 -7.48
N ASP A 200 -10.71 5.41 -7.06
CA ASP A 200 -11.78 5.81 -6.14
C ASP A 200 -12.75 6.82 -6.80
N GLY A 201 -12.46 7.24 -8.05
CA GLY A 201 -13.28 8.22 -8.79
C GLY A 201 -13.12 9.66 -8.28
N VAL A 202 -12.28 9.89 -7.29
CA VAL A 202 -12.00 11.21 -6.71
C VAL A 202 -10.58 11.27 -6.15
N ASP A 203 -9.96 12.46 -6.21
CA ASP A 203 -8.70 12.75 -5.55
C ASP A 203 -8.95 13.40 -4.20
N ALA A 204 -8.61 12.72 -3.12
CA ALA A 204 -8.71 13.27 -1.76
C ALA A 204 -7.79 12.56 -0.77
N VAL A 205 -7.45 13.23 0.31
CA VAL A 205 -6.91 12.58 1.52
C VAL A 205 -7.84 12.88 2.68
N LEU A 206 -8.33 11.84 3.30
CA LEU A 206 -9.28 11.91 4.41
C LEU A 206 -8.61 11.38 5.69
N LEU A 207 -8.97 11.98 6.82
CA LEU A 207 -8.63 11.47 8.15
C LEU A 207 -9.92 11.06 8.86
N GLY A 208 -10.00 9.80 9.23
CA GLY A 208 -11.16 9.22 9.90
C GLY A 208 -10.78 8.33 11.07
N PRO A 209 -11.75 7.83 11.83
CA PRO A 209 -11.51 6.88 12.91
C PRO A 209 -10.89 5.59 12.36
N ALA A 210 -9.90 5.05 13.08
CA ALA A 210 -9.40 3.71 12.81
C ALA A 210 -10.52 2.71 13.10
N ARG A 211 -10.67 1.70 12.23
CA ARG A 211 -11.57 0.59 12.54
C ARG A 211 -11.15 -0.04 13.86
N ALA A 212 -12.11 -0.30 14.73
CA ALA A 212 -11.86 -1.13 15.89
C ALA A 212 -11.28 -2.47 15.38
N ARG A 213 -10.08 -2.82 15.87
CA ARG A 213 -9.58 -4.18 15.66
C ARG A 213 -10.59 -5.08 16.35
N THR A 214 -11.31 -5.88 15.58
CA THR A 214 -12.02 -7.02 16.12
C THR A 214 -10.92 -8.01 16.50
N ASP A 215 -10.37 -7.87 17.71
CA ASP A 215 -9.57 -8.91 18.31
C ASP A 215 -10.57 -10.05 18.57
N ALA A 216 -10.62 -11.00 17.64
CA ALA A 216 -11.22 -12.29 17.93
C ALA A 216 -10.32 -13.00 18.94
N PRO A 217 -10.89 -13.61 19.97
CA PRO A 217 -10.18 -14.32 21.00
C PRO A 217 -9.37 -15.50 20.47
#